data_2f8399259fee5459f00ec55ff93ae59c
#
_entry.id   2f8399259fee5459f00ec55ff93ae59c
#
_cell.length_a   1.000
_cell.length_b   1.000
_cell.length_c   1.000
_cell.angle_alpha   90.00
_cell.angle_beta   90.00
_cell.angle_gamma   90.00
#
_symmetry.space_group_name_H-M   'P 1'
#
loop_
_entity.id
_entity.type
_entity.pdbx_description
1 polymer ?
#
loop_
_entity_poly.entity_id
_entity_poly.type
_entity_poly.pdbx_seq_one_letter_code
_entity_poly.pdbx_strand_id
1 'polypeptide(L)'
;MTNLSELLNTDPTLDAVNRVIEETAQQKKRHPPTIGIAQLGSQCERKLWLQFRMAKTEVFSSEQLRRFEDGYRSEDIEASRLARVEGVKLRTIDTVTGYQYSVSAIDGHLQGRIDGRITGLLQAPVTEHIWESKCVNEKKQTALLKAKQEHGEKQALKYWDNLYYAQAILYMHLTGLTRHYLTCTTPGSLWSLSVRTEADPEEAERLLEKAQRIKDANTLPTGISENPSWYQCKACTFNGICHQQQVADVNCRTCCHSTPVKDGEWHCAKFNSNVPKNFQVNGCEQHLFLPSLISYAKPVDADPEENWIEYQTATGVVFRNGKDKPAYSSHELSDAKDYRAIGFSVVSEIRETFNAQVTG
;
A
#
# COMPACT_ATOMS: atom_id res chain seq x y z
N MET A 1 27.86 1.32 -8.36
CA MET A 1 27.63 2.58 -9.09
C MET A 1 27.47 3.66 -8.04
N THR A 2 28.44 4.53 -7.92
CA THR A 2 28.39 5.68 -7.00
C THR A 2 27.18 6.51 -7.39
N ASN A 3 26.32 6.79 -6.43
CA ASN A 3 25.12 7.59 -6.67
C ASN A 3 25.56 9.01 -7.06
N LEU A 4 25.09 9.51 -8.20
CA LEU A 4 25.46 10.83 -8.70
C LEU A 4 25.13 11.95 -7.67
N SER A 5 24.14 11.71 -6.81
CA SER A 5 23.77 12.59 -5.70
C SER A 5 24.82 12.66 -4.58
N GLU A 6 25.69 11.62 -4.44
CA GLU A 6 26.80 11.66 -3.45
C GLU A 6 28.01 12.44 -3.96
N LEU A 7 28.05 12.68 -5.28
CA LEU A 7 29.12 13.48 -5.92
C LEU A 7 28.73 14.95 -6.09
N LEU A 8 27.45 15.30 -5.96
CA LEU A 8 26.98 16.67 -5.97
C LEU A 8 27.22 17.24 -4.57
N ASN A 9 28.09 18.26 -4.49
CA ASN A 9 28.36 19.02 -3.28
C ASN A 9 27.10 19.20 -2.44
N THR A 10 27.19 18.88 -1.15
CA THR A 10 26.14 19.16 -0.19
C THR A 10 25.82 20.66 -0.22
N ASP A 11 24.67 21.02 -0.77
CA ASP A 11 24.13 22.37 -0.67
C ASP A 11 23.22 22.42 0.56
N PRO A 12 23.63 23.07 1.65
CA PRO A 12 22.85 23.11 2.89
C PRO A 12 21.43 23.65 2.69
N THR A 13 21.23 24.53 1.72
CA THR A 13 19.91 25.08 1.40
C THR A 13 19.03 24.05 0.71
N LEU A 14 19.56 23.33 -0.27
CA LEU A 14 18.83 22.26 -0.94
C LEU A 14 18.56 21.09 0.01
N ASP A 15 19.48 20.76 0.89
CA ASP A 15 19.26 19.74 1.94
C ASP A 15 18.16 20.18 2.92
N ALA A 16 18.09 21.46 3.28
CA ALA A 16 17.00 22.00 4.08
C ALA A 16 15.65 21.93 3.34
N VAL A 17 15.61 22.23 2.04
CA VAL A 17 14.40 22.08 1.21
C VAL A 17 13.94 20.62 1.17
N ASN A 18 14.85 19.66 1.00
CA ASN A 18 14.53 18.25 1.01
C ASN A 18 13.90 17.82 2.35
N ARG A 19 14.50 18.21 3.47
CA ARG A 19 13.96 17.95 4.80
C ARG A 19 12.56 18.52 5.00
N VAL A 20 12.32 19.79 4.61
CA VAL A 20 10.99 20.42 4.71
C VAL A 20 9.94 19.66 3.91
N ILE A 21 10.27 19.19 2.70
CA ILE A 21 9.37 18.38 1.88
C ILE A 21 8.99 17.08 2.60
N GLU A 22 9.97 16.38 3.16
CA GLU A 22 9.79 15.11 3.86
C GLU A 22 9.01 15.28 5.16
N GLU A 23 9.36 16.28 5.99
CA GLU A 23 8.66 16.63 7.23
C GLU A 23 7.20 17.02 6.97
N THR A 24 6.95 17.84 5.95
CA THR A 24 5.59 18.23 5.56
C THR A 24 4.75 17.03 5.16
N ALA A 25 5.34 16.07 4.45
CA ALA A 25 4.64 14.84 4.09
C ALA A 25 4.34 13.96 5.31
N GLN A 26 5.24 13.90 6.29
CA GLN A 26 5.05 13.14 7.53
C GLN A 26 4.00 13.76 8.46
N GLN A 27 3.85 15.09 8.46
CA GLN A 27 2.86 15.80 9.28
C GLN A 27 1.41 15.63 8.78
N LYS A 28 1.21 15.22 7.53
CA LYS A 28 -0.13 14.96 7.00
C LYS A 28 -0.78 13.83 7.80
N LYS A 29 -2.01 14.06 8.29
CA LYS A 29 -2.77 13.03 9.00
C LYS A 29 -2.85 11.77 8.15
N ARG A 30 -2.35 10.67 8.70
CA ARG A 30 -2.48 9.36 8.06
C ARG A 30 -3.90 8.88 8.21
N HIS A 31 -4.55 8.64 7.09
CA HIS A 31 -5.79 7.87 7.09
C HIS A 31 -5.43 6.40 6.96
N PRO A 32 -6.09 5.51 7.74
CA PRO A 32 -5.86 4.08 7.60
C PRO A 32 -6.12 3.67 6.15
N PRO A 33 -5.17 2.99 5.50
CA PRO A 33 -5.31 2.62 4.10
C PRO A 33 -6.43 1.59 3.92
N THR A 34 -7.09 1.66 2.78
CA THR A 34 -7.86 0.54 2.21
C THR A 34 -6.97 -0.27 1.29
N ILE A 35 -7.42 -1.39 0.80
CA ILE A 35 -6.79 -2.05 -0.33
C ILE A 35 -6.99 -1.11 -1.53
N GLY A 36 -5.91 -0.54 -2.05
CA GLY A 36 -5.97 0.39 -3.18
C GLY A 36 -6.19 -0.36 -4.49
N ILE A 37 -7.20 0.04 -5.27
CA ILE A 37 -7.47 -0.56 -6.59
C ILE A 37 -6.21 -0.49 -7.47
N ALA A 38 -5.51 0.64 -7.47
CA ALA A 38 -4.27 0.82 -8.22
C ALA A 38 -3.14 -0.15 -7.83
N GLN A 39 -3.21 -0.76 -6.66
CA GLN A 39 -2.17 -1.67 -6.15
C GLN A 39 -2.52 -3.14 -6.36
N LEU A 40 -3.81 -3.46 -6.64
CA LEU A 40 -4.30 -4.83 -6.64
C LEU A 40 -3.72 -5.70 -7.77
N GLY A 41 -3.18 -5.07 -8.82
CA GLY A 41 -2.39 -5.74 -9.86
C GLY A 41 -1.03 -6.28 -9.40
N SER A 42 -0.57 -5.96 -8.16
CA SER A 42 0.67 -6.49 -7.61
C SER A 42 0.64 -8.01 -7.55
N GLN A 43 1.73 -8.66 -7.96
CA GLN A 43 1.85 -10.12 -7.93
C GLN A 43 2.03 -10.68 -6.51
N CYS A 44 2.46 -9.85 -5.55
CA CYS A 44 2.74 -10.27 -4.17
C CYS A 44 1.53 -9.98 -3.27
N GLU A 45 0.74 -11.00 -2.93
CA GLU A 45 -0.39 -10.86 -1.99
C GLU A 45 0.08 -10.52 -0.57
N ARG A 46 1.23 -11.06 -0.14
CA ARG A 46 1.87 -10.71 1.15
C ARG A 46 2.11 -9.20 1.28
N LYS A 47 2.64 -8.56 0.22
CA LYS A 47 2.83 -7.10 0.19
C LYS A 47 1.51 -6.36 0.40
N LEU A 48 0.47 -6.73 -0.33
CA LEU A 48 -0.84 -6.08 -0.24
C LEU A 48 -1.47 -6.26 1.15
N TRP A 49 -1.34 -7.44 1.75
CA TRP A 49 -1.81 -7.73 3.09
C TRP A 49 -1.05 -6.90 4.15
N LEU A 50 0.28 -6.84 4.06
CA LEU A 50 1.10 -6.03 4.97
C LEU A 50 0.78 -4.53 4.85
N GLN A 51 0.52 -4.03 3.64
CA GLN A 51 0.03 -2.66 3.44
C GLN A 51 -1.35 -2.44 4.07
N PHE A 52 -2.29 -3.35 3.83
CA PHE A 52 -3.64 -3.28 4.40
C PHE A 52 -3.62 -3.31 5.92
N ARG A 53 -2.71 -4.08 6.52
CA ARG A 53 -2.49 -4.16 7.97
C ARG A 53 -1.59 -3.05 8.53
N MET A 54 -1.10 -2.13 7.70
CA MET A 54 -0.15 -1.07 8.10
C MET A 54 1.08 -1.63 8.84
N ALA A 55 1.57 -2.79 8.41
CA ALA A 55 2.65 -3.50 9.08
C ALA A 55 3.97 -2.71 9.11
N LYS A 56 4.15 -1.76 8.21
CA LYS A 56 5.25 -0.79 8.21
C LYS A 56 4.77 0.54 7.69
N THR A 57 5.20 1.59 8.34
CA THR A 57 4.99 2.95 7.87
C THR A 57 5.88 3.24 6.67
N GLU A 58 5.28 3.59 5.53
CA GLU A 58 6.03 4.04 4.37
C GLU A 58 6.53 5.48 4.59
N VAL A 59 7.82 5.68 4.37
CA VAL A 59 8.47 7.00 4.37
C VAL A 59 8.96 7.26 2.95
N PHE A 60 8.52 8.36 2.38
CA PHE A 60 8.89 8.75 1.02
C PHE A 60 10.04 9.76 1.06
N SER A 61 11.03 9.54 0.21
CA SER A 61 12.11 10.53 0.01
C SER A 61 11.58 11.79 -0.70
N SER A 62 12.29 12.91 -0.53
CA SER A 62 11.97 14.16 -1.22
C SER A 62 11.90 14.00 -2.75
N GLU A 63 12.73 13.11 -3.33
CA GLU A 63 12.69 12.78 -4.76
C GLU A 63 11.38 12.08 -5.14
N GLN A 64 10.92 11.10 -4.35
CA GLN A 64 9.66 10.41 -4.58
C GLN A 64 8.46 11.38 -4.46
N LEU A 65 8.50 12.28 -3.46
CA LEU A 65 7.46 13.28 -3.26
C LEU A 65 7.35 14.26 -4.44
N ARG A 66 8.50 14.71 -4.97
CA ARG A 66 8.52 15.54 -6.20
C ARG A 66 7.96 14.80 -7.41
N ARG A 67 8.21 13.49 -7.55
CA ARG A 67 7.60 12.68 -8.62
C ARG A 67 6.08 12.61 -8.49
N PHE A 68 5.55 12.53 -7.27
CA PHE A 68 4.10 12.59 -7.06
C PHE A 68 3.53 13.95 -7.46
N GLU A 69 4.19 15.05 -7.08
CA GLU A 69 3.79 16.40 -7.50
C GLU A 69 3.80 16.58 -9.02
N ASP A 70 4.82 16.06 -9.70
CA ASP A 70 4.89 16.10 -11.17
C ASP A 70 3.78 15.28 -11.82
N GLY A 71 3.41 14.15 -11.21
CA GLY A 71 2.25 13.35 -11.61
C GLY A 71 0.94 14.15 -11.55
N TYR A 72 0.66 14.83 -10.44
CA TYR A 72 -0.55 15.67 -10.29
C TYR A 72 -0.57 16.83 -11.30
N ARG A 73 0.55 17.54 -11.48
CA ARG A 73 0.66 18.62 -12.46
C ARG A 73 0.40 18.12 -13.88
N SER A 74 0.94 16.94 -14.23
CA SER A 74 0.74 16.34 -15.55
C SER A 74 -0.72 15.97 -15.77
N GLU A 75 -1.42 15.46 -14.77
CA GLU A 75 -2.87 15.15 -14.82
C GLU A 75 -3.68 16.41 -15.12
N ASP A 76 -3.47 17.51 -14.38
CA ASP A 76 -4.15 18.79 -14.58
C ASP A 76 -3.90 19.36 -16.00
N ILE A 77 -2.66 19.27 -16.49
CA ILE A 77 -2.30 19.74 -17.83
C ILE A 77 -3.03 18.91 -18.90
N GLU A 78 -3.02 17.58 -18.80
CA GLU A 78 -3.69 16.72 -19.78
C GLU A 78 -5.22 16.88 -19.73
N ALA A 79 -5.81 17.04 -18.54
CA ALA A 79 -7.23 17.35 -18.40
C ALA A 79 -7.59 18.66 -19.10
N SER A 80 -6.78 19.71 -18.91
CA SER A 80 -6.96 21.01 -19.57
C SER A 80 -6.81 20.93 -21.10
N ARG A 81 -5.89 20.10 -21.61
CA ARG A 81 -5.68 19.88 -23.05
C ARG A 81 -6.88 19.17 -23.68
N LEU A 82 -7.33 18.08 -23.06
CA LEU A 82 -8.48 17.31 -23.52
C LEU A 82 -9.76 18.14 -23.53
N ALA A 83 -9.99 18.98 -22.53
CA ALA A 83 -11.17 19.84 -22.44
C ALA A 83 -11.25 20.92 -23.54
N ARG A 84 -10.15 21.20 -24.25
CA ARG A 84 -10.11 22.13 -25.37
C ARG A 84 -10.37 21.50 -26.75
N VAL A 85 -10.44 20.16 -26.81
CA VAL A 85 -10.75 19.46 -28.05
C VAL A 85 -12.24 19.56 -28.32
N GLU A 86 -12.62 20.08 -29.49
CA GLU A 86 -14.03 20.22 -29.86
C GLU A 86 -14.75 18.86 -29.82
N GLY A 87 -15.91 18.84 -29.18
CA GLY A 87 -16.73 17.64 -28.98
C GLY A 87 -16.34 16.78 -27.83
N VAL A 88 -15.13 16.93 -27.26
CA VAL A 88 -14.68 16.20 -26.07
C VAL A 88 -15.27 16.82 -24.80
N LYS A 89 -15.82 15.98 -23.94
CA LYS A 89 -16.34 16.36 -22.62
C LYS A 89 -15.66 15.51 -21.55
N LEU A 90 -14.75 16.12 -20.82
CA LEU A 90 -14.08 15.51 -19.67
C LEU A 90 -14.69 16.03 -18.37
N ARG A 91 -15.03 15.13 -17.48
CA ARG A 91 -15.53 15.40 -16.12
C ARG A 91 -14.60 14.74 -15.11
N THR A 92 -13.89 15.52 -14.33
CA THR A 92 -12.97 15.06 -13.26
C THR A 92 -13.64 15.05 -11.89
N ILE A 93 -14.76 15.76 -11.76
CA ILE A 93 -15.53 15.87 -10.52
C ILE A 93 -16.93 15.31 -10.76
N ASP A 94 -17.39 14.50 -9.83
CA ASP A 94 -18.77 14.04 -9.77
C ASP A 94 -19.67 15.19 -9.35
N THR A 95 -20.61 15.57 -10.21
CA THR A 95 -21.51 16.69 -9.98
C THR A 95 -22.52 16.46 -8.83
N VAL A 96 -22.71 15.22 -8.43
CA VAL A 96 -23.60 14.85 -7.31
C VAL A 96 -22.91 15.05 -5.97
N THR A 97 -21.67 14.62 -5.86
CA THR A 97 -20.91 14.65 -4.61
C THR A 97 -20.03 15.89 -4.47
N GLY A 98 -19.68 16.55 -5.57
CA GLY A 98 -18.71 17.65 -5.61
C GLY A 98 -17.25 17.22 -5.43
N TYR A 99 -16.98 15.91 -5.39
CA TYR A 99 -15.64 15.34 -5.22
C TYR A 99 -15.23 14.53 -6.46
N GLN A 100 -13.94 14.14 -6.51
CA GLN A 100 -13.44 13.19 -7.49
C GLN A 100 -14.24 11.90 -7.46
N TYR A 101 -14.53 11.32 -8.62
CA TYR A 101 -15.22 10.04 -8.72
C TYR A 101 -14.48 8.97 -7.90
N SER A 102 -15.24 8.22 -7.13
CA SER A 102 -14.69 7.13 -6.30
C SER A 102 -15.51 5.87 -6.45
N VAL A 103 -14.86 4.73 -6.27
CA VAL A 103 -15.49 3.42 -6.24
C VAL A 103 -15.04 2.67 -5.00
N SER A 104 -15.95 1.81 -4.50
CA SER A 104 -15.71 1.00 -3.31
C SER A 104 -16.32 -0.38 -3.49
N ALA A 105 -15.63 -1.40 -2.97
CA ALA A 105 -16.08 -2.79 -2.95
C ALA A 105 -15.53 -3.51 -1.70
N ILE A 106 -15.80 -4.81 -1.58
CA ILE A 106 -15.29 -5.68 -0.50
C ILE A 106 -15.59 -5.05 0.88
N ASP A 107 -16.88 -4.82 1.15
CA ASP A 107 -17.34 -4.21 2.40
C ASP A 107 -16.67 -2.85 2.71
N GLY A 108 -16.32 -2.06 1.70
CA GLY A 108 -15.65 -0.77 1.88
C GLY A 108 -14.12 -0.86 2.05
N HIS A 109 -13.54 -2.05 2.04
CA HIS A 109 -12.10 -2.24 2.20
C HIS A 109 -11.28 -2.15 0.91
N LEU A 110 -11.93 -2.25 -0.26
CA LEU A 110 -11.31 -1.98 -1.57
C LEU A 110 -11.80 -0.64 -2.08
N GLN A 111 -10.90 0.29 -2.35
CA GLN A 111 -11.28 1.65 -2.78
C GLN A 111 -10.33 2.18 -3.87
N GLY A 112 -10.88 3.04 -4.72
CA GLY A 112 -10.11 3.78 -5.71
C GLY A 112 -10.78 5.08 -6.11
N ARG A 113 -9.99 5.99 -6.66
CA ARG A 113 -10.43 7.26 -7.25
C ARG A 113 -10.14 7.24 -8.72
N ILE A 114 -11.06 7.75 -9.50
CA ILE A 114 -11.00 7.78 -10.97
C ILE A 114 -10.65 9.20 -11.37
N ASP A 115 -9.66 9.38 -12.24
CA ASP A 115 -9.19 10.72 -12.65
C ASP A 115 -10.27 11.45 -13.43
N GLY A 116 -11.14 10.73 -14.18
CA GLY A 116 -12.29 11.33 -14.82
C GLY A 116 -13.13 10.38 -15.67
N ARG A 117 -14.20 10.95 -16.20
CA ARG A 117 -15.05 10.32 -17.22
C ARG A 117 -15.03 11.18 -18.48
N ILE A 118 -14.83 10.58 -19.64
CA ILE A 118 -14.66 11.29 -20.91
C ILE A 118 -15.60 10.74 -21.97
N THR A 119 -16.23 11.65 -22.72
CA THR A 119 -17.04 11.35 -23.93
C THR A 119 -16.57 12.23 -25.08
N GLY A 120 -16.97 11.90 -26.31
CA GLY A 120 -16.61 12.70 -27.48
C GLY A 120 -15.19 12.44 -27.98
N LEU A 121 -14.53 11.35 -27.60
CA LEU A 121 -13.26 10.95 -28.21
C LEU A 121 -13.45 10.79 -29.70
N LEU A 122 -12.58 11.38 -30.54
CA LEU A 122 -12.73 11.38 -32.01
C LEU A 122 -12.84 9.98 -32.60
N GLN A 123 -12.14 9.00 -32.01
CA GLN A 123 -12.19 7.58 -32.37
C GLN A 123 -13.34 6.79 -31.75
N ALA A 124 -14.12 7.40 -30.84
CA ALA A 124 -15.27 6.78 -30.17
C ALA A 124 -16.25 7.86 -29.63
N PRO A 125 -16.88 8.65 -30.51
CA PRO A 125 -17.55 9.91 -30.11
C PRO A 125 -18.80 9.73 -29.23
N VAL A 126 -19.43 8.57 -29.27
CA VAL A 126 -20.67 8.32 -28.50
C VAL A 126 -20.44 7.50 -27.23
N THR A 127 -19.26 6.94 -27.05
CA THR A 127 -18.97 6.03 -25.94
C THR A 127 -18.32 6.77 -24.78
N GLU A 128 -18.86 6.60 -23.55
CA GLU A 128 -18.22 7.11 -22.35
C GLU A 128 -17.08 6.16 -21.92
N HIS A 129 -15.95 6.74 -21.54
CA HIS A 129 -14.77 6.02 -21.06
C HIS A 129 -14.42 6.49 -19.65
N ILE A 130 -13.85 5.60 -18.84
CA ILE A 130 -13.01 6.00 -17.72
C ILE A 130 -11.78 6.68 -18.29
N TRP A 131 -11.46 7.86 -17.83
CA TRP A 131 -10.19 8.53 -18.13
C TRP A 131 -9.21 8.35 -16.99
N GLU A 132 -7.98 8.02 -17.34
CA GLU A 132 -6.85 7.89 -16.41
C GLU A 132 -5.63 8.56 -16.99
N SER A 133 -4.89 9.31 -16.17
CA SER A 133 -3.64 9.98 -16.54
C SER A 133 -2.45 9.36 -15.84
N LYS A 134 -1.38 9.13 -16.57
CA LYS A 134 -0.11 8.63 -16.00
C LYS A 134 1.07 9.43 -16.50
N CYS A 135 1.89 9.90 -15.57
CA CYS A 135 3.20 10.47 -15.87
C CYS A 135 4.27 9.42 -15.58
N VAL A 136 5.02 9.02 -16.59
CA VAL A 136 6.05 7.98 -16.49
C VAL A 136 7.33 8.41 -17.20
N ASN A 137 8.47 7.78 -16.84
CA ASN A 137 9.71 8.06 -17.57
C ASN A 137 9.65 7.58 -19.02
N GLU A 138 10.51 8.13 -19.89
CA GLU A 138 10.55 7.83 -21.32
C GLU A 138 10.70 6.34 -21.63
N LYS A 139 11.50 5.61 -20.84
CA LYS A 139 11.68 4.15 -21.00
C LYS A 139 10.35 3.40 -20.82
N LYS A 140 9.58 3.78 -19.79
CA LYS A 140 8.28 3.15 -19.53
C LYS A 140 7.24 3.54 -20.59
N GLN A 141 7.26 4.79 -21.06
CA GLN A 141 6.38 5.22 -22.16
C GLN A 141 6.72 4.52 -23.47
N THR A 142 8.02 4.36 -23.81
CA THR A 142 8.48 3.60 -24.99
C THR A 142 8.01 2.14 -24.92
N ALA A 143 8.01 1.54 -23.72
CA ALA A 143 7.48 0.19 -23.54
C ALA A 143 5.96 0.13 -23.82
N LEU A 144 5.18 1.17 -23.48
CA LEU A 144 3.77 1.27 -23.82
C LEU A 144 3.57 1.37 -25.34
N LEU A 145 4.38 2.20 -26.03
CA LEU A 145 4.33 2.31 -27.48
C LEU A 145 4.61 0.96 -28.15
N LYS A 146 5.63 0.24 -27.67
CA LYS A 146 5.95 -1.10 -28.15
C LYS A 146 4.79 -2.06 -27.94
N ALA A 147 4.21 -2.11 -26.73
CA ALA A 147 3.05 -2.95 -26.44
C ALA A 147 1.86 -2.61 -27.36
N LYS A 148 1.63 -1.33 -27.66
CA LYS A 148 0.59 -0.87 -28.60
C LYS A 148 0.85 -1.36 -30.02
N GLN A 149 2.10 -1.34 -30.46
CA GLN A 149 2.48 -1.82 -31.81
C GLN A 149 2.36 -3.36 -31.95
N GLU A 150 2.75 -4.10 -30.91
CA GLU A 150 2.78 -5.57 -30.94
C GLU A 150 1.41 -6.21 -30.70
N HIS A 151 0.59 -5.63 -29.80
CA HIS A 151 -0.67 -6.23 -29.35
C HIS A 151 -1.92 -5.42 -29.71
N GLY A 152 -1.74 -4.26 -30.36
CA GLY A 152 -2.83 -3.34 -30.69
C GLY A 152 -3.28 -2.49 -29.51
N GLU A 153 -3.98 -1.39 -29.82
CA GLU A 153 -4.37 -0.37 -28.84
C GLU A 153 -5.14 -0.93 -27.62
N LYS A 154 -6.08 -1.84 -27.88
CA LYS A 154 -6.99 -2.36 -26.84
C LYS A 154 -6.34 -3.35 -25.87
N GLN A 155 -5.25 -3.98 -26.27
CA GLN A 155 -4.52 -4.96 -25.46
C GLN A 155 -3.23 -4.38 -24.86
N ALA A 156 -2.78 -3.23 -25.32
CA ALA A 156 -1.50 -2.65 -24.94
C ALA A 156 -1.33 -2.54 -23.42
N LEU A 157 -2.36 -2.10 -22.71
CA LEU A 157 -2.29 -1.90 -21.25
C LEU A 157 -2.04 -3.22 -20.51
N LYS A 158 -2.66 -4.32 -20.94
CA LYS A 158 -2.50 -5.66 -20.34
C LYS A 158 -1.05 -6.16 -20.44
N TYR A 159 -0.36 -5.88 -21.56
CA TYR A 159 1.02 -6.30 -21.80
C TYR A 159 2.06 -5.28 -21.31
N TRP A 160 1.63 -4.08 -20.96
CA TRP A 160 2.54 -3.04 -20.49
C TRP A 160 2.74 -3.03 -18.98
N ASP A 161 1.63 -3.01 -18.21
CA ASP A 161 1.71 -2.85 -16.75
C ASP A 161 0.49 -3.48 -16.05
N ASN A 162 0.75 -4.52 -15.29
CA ASN A 162 -0.30 -5.25 -14.55
C ASN A 162 -1.05 -4.39 -13.53
N LEU A 163 -0.37 -3.39 -12.92
CA LEU A 163 -1.01 -2.51 -11.93
C LEU A 163 -2.03 -1.61 -12.61
N TYR A 164 -1.64 -0.99 -13.72
CA TYR A 164 -2.54 -0.10 -14.47
C TYR A 164 -3.65 -0.86 -15.20
N TYR A 165 -3.37 -2.09 -15.66
CA TYR A 165 -4.40 -2.94 -16.24
C TYR A 165 -5.45 -3.33 -15.20
N ALA A 166 -5.04 -3.81 -14.03
CA ALA A 166 -5.95 -4.16 -12.93
C ALA A 166 -6.78 -2.94 -12.48
N GLN A 167 -6.17 -1.76 -12.40
CA GLN A 167 -6.85 -0.51 -12.09
C GLN A 167 -7.95 -0.19 -13.11
N ALA A 168 -7.64 -0.25 -14.40
CA ALA A 168 -8.57 0.02 -15.49
C ALA A 168 -9.75 -0.96 -15.48
N ILE A 169 -9.47 -2.26 -15.33
CA ILE A 169 -10.48 -3.32 -15.32
C ILE A 169 -11.44 -3.16 -14.13
N LEU A 170 -10.91 -2.93 -12.94
CA LEU A 170 -11.76 -2.74 -11.75
C LEU A 170 -12.57 -1.46 -11.79
N TYR A 171 -12.02 -0.38 -12.31
CA TYR A 171 -12.80 0.86 -12.48
C TYR A 171 -13.95 0.67 -13.46
N MET A 172 -13.72 0.01 -14.59
CA MET A 172 -14.79 -0.31 -15.53
C MET A 172 -15.85 -1.21 -14.89
N HIS A 173 -15.44 -2.27 -14.21
CA HIS A 173 -16.36 -3.21 -13.56
C HIS A 173 -17.24 -2.54 -12.50
N LEU A 174 -16.62 -1.77 -11.60
CA LEU A 174 -17.32 -1.13 -10.47
C LEU A 174 -18.19 0.07 -10.87
N THR A 175 -17.94 0.67 -12.03
CA THR A 175 -18.78 1.76 -12.57
C THR A 175 -19.81 1.31 -13.58
N GLY A 176 -19.74 0.09 -14.07
CA GLY A 176 -20.56 -0.41 -15.19
C GLY A 176 -20.16 0.14 -16.56
N LEU A 177 -19.05 0.92 -16.65
CA LEU A 177 -18.50 1.37 -17.92
C LEU A 177 -17.67 0.25 -18.55
N THR A 178 -17.69 0.18 -19.88
CA THR A 178 -17.01 -0.90 -20.62
C THR A 178 -15.77 -0.46 -21.38
N ARG A 179 -15.39 0.80 -21.22
CA ARG A 179 -14.27 1.42 -21.95
C ARG A 179 -13.42 2.26 -21.01
N HIS A 180 -12.12 2.19 -21.24
CA HIS A 180 -11.12 2.96 -20.52
C HIS A 180 -10.21 3.66 -21.52
N TYR A 181 -9.81 4.89 -21.24
CA TYR A 181 -8.90 5.71 -22.04
C TYR A 181 -7.77 6.22 -21.16
N LEU A 182 -6.57 5.67 -21.37
CA LEU A 182 -5.35 6.10 -20.70
C LEU A 182 -4.65 7.16 -21.54
N THR A 183 -4.30 8.29 -20.91
CA THR A 183 -3.27 9.21 -21.41
C THR A 183 -1.99 9.02 -20.60
N CYS A 184 -0.87 8.84 -21.29
CA CYS A 184 0.44 8.58 -20.69
C CYS A 184 1.43 9.63 -21.13
N THR A 185 1.91 10.45 -20.20
CA THR A 185 2.87 11.52 -20.46
C THR A 185 4.24 11.21 -19.88
N THR A 186 5.26 11.92 -20.35
CA THR A 186 6.57 12.00 -19.69
C THR A 186 6.64 13.22 -18.78
N PRO A 187 7.61 13.30 -17.83
CA PRO A 187 7.83 14.48 -16.99
C PRO A 187 7.84 15.78 -17.80
N GLY A 188 7.19 16.82 -17.25
CA GLY A 188 6.96 18.07 -17.97
C GLY A 188 5.87 18.01 -19.04
N SER A 189 5.15 16.91 -19.17
CA SER A 189 4.07 16.69 -20.16
C SER A 189 4.50 16.96 -21.61
N LEU A 190 5.75 16.59 -21.94
CA LEU A 190 6.35 16.86 -23.27
C LEU A 190 5.82 15.91 -24.35
N TRP A 191 5.64 14.64 -24.01
CA TRP A 191 5.20 13.60 -24.93
C TRP A 191 3.97 12.91 -24.37
N SER A 192 2.93 12.81 -25.18
CA SER A 192 1.70 12.11 -24.81
C SER A 192 1.48 10.90 -25.71
N LEU A 193 1.12 9.79 -25.12
CA LEU A 193 0.70 8.57 -25.79
C LEU A 193 -0.62 8.11 -25.15
N SER A 194 -1.55 7.59 -25.93
CA SER A 194 -2.81 7.08 -25.42
C SER A 194 -3.09 5.65 -25.85
N VAL A 195 -3.83 4.94 -25.02
CA VAL A 195 -4.40 3.62 -25.33
C VAL A 195 -5.81 3.52 -24.78
N ARG A 196 -6.65 2.75 -25.46
CA ARG A 196 -7.99 2.37 -24.99
C ARG A 196 -7.97 0.92 -24.54
N THR A 197 -8.73 0.62 -23.51
CA THR A 197 -8.87 -0.76 -22.99
C THR A 197 -10.35 -1.09 -22.90
N GLU A 198 -10.70 -2.33 -23.18
CA GLU A 198 -12.06 -2.86 -23.03
C GLU A 198 -12.20 -3.61 -21.71
N ALA A 199 -13.43 -3.71 -21.21
CA ALA A 199 -13.71 -4.44 -19.98
C ALA A 199 -13.33 -5.93 -20.14
N ASP A 200 -12.83 -6.51 -19.05
CA ASP A 200 -12.50 -7.93 -18.91
C ASP A 200 -13.17 -8.43 -17.60
N PRO A 201 -14.43 -8.89 -17.69
CA PRO A 201 -15.18 -9.31 -16.49
C PRO A 201 -14.51 -10.44 -15.72
N GLU A 202 -13.92 -11.42 -16.41
CA GLU A 202 -13.23 -12.55 -15.77
C GLU A 202 -12.04 -12.07 -14.93
N GLU A 203 -11.25 -11.16 -15.47
CA GLU A 203 -10.12 -10.57 -14.74
C GLU A 203 -10.62 -9.69 -13.57
N ALA A 204 -11.74 -8.97 -13.74
CA ALA A 204 -12.33 -8.19 -12.65
C ALA A 204 -12.74 -9.08 -11.48
N GLU A 205 -13.44 -10.18 -11.74
CA GLU A 205 -13.85 -11.15 -10.71
C GLU A 205 -12.65 -11.76 -10.01
N ARG A 206 -11.62 -12.19 -10.76
CA ARG A 206 -10.36 -12.72 -10.20
C ARG A 206 -9.68 -11.72 -9.26
N LEU A 207 -9.69 -10.42 -9.62
CA LEU A 207 -9.11 -9.36 -8.79
C LEU A 207 -9.95 -9.09 -7.54
N LEU A 208 -11.28 -9.13 -7.63
CA LEU A 208 -12.17 -8.99 -6.47
C LEU A 208 -12.00 -10.16 -5.48
N GLU A 209 -11.91 -11.39 -5.98
CA GLU A 209 -11.62 -12.57 -5.16
C GLU A 209 -10.26 -12.42 -4.44
N LYS A 210 -9.26 -11.90 -5.14
CA LYS A 210 -7.95 -11.60 -4.53
C LYS A 210 -8.07 -10.57 -3.40
N ALA A 211 -8.81 -9.49 -3.60
CA ALA A 211 -9.05 -8.48 -2.58
C ALA A 211 -9.78 -9.07 -1.37
N GLN A 212 -10.77 -9.95 -1.62
CA GLN A 212 -11.48 -10.66 -0.55
C GLN A 212 -10.54 -11.55 0.26
N ARG A 213 -9.70 -12.36 -0.40
CA ARG A 213 -8.69 -13.19 0.29
C ARG A 213 -7.75 -12.37 1.15
N ILE A 214 -7.28 -11.22 0.65
CA ILE A 214 -6.40 -10.32 1.39
C ILE A 214 -7.11 -9.76 2.64
N LYS A 215 -8.37 -9.34 2.50
CA LYS A 215 -9.17 -8.82 3.61
C LYS A 215 -9.37 -9.89 4.69
N ASP A 216 -9.70 -11.11 4.30
CA ASP A 216 -10.10 -12.19 5.22
C ASP A 216 -8.88 -12.93 5.81
N ALA A 217 -7.69 -12.75 5.28
CA ALA A 217 -6.49 -13.43 5.77
C ALA A 217 -6.12 -13.02 7.20
N ASN A 218 -6.05 -14.00 8.08
CA ASN A 218 -5.58 -13.86 9.48
C ASN A 218 -4.12 -14.31 9.66
N THR A 219 -3.50 -14.80 8.60
CA THR A 219 -2.10 -15.21 8.57
C THR A 219 -1.42 -14.56 7.38
N LEU A 220 -0.09 -14.47 7.45
CA LEU A 220 0.73 -13.88 6.40
C LEU A 220 0.57 -14.66 5.08
N PRO A 221 0.06 -14.04 4.00
CA PRO A 221 -0.07 -14.71 2.70
C PRO A 221 1.28 -15.11 2.10
N THR A 222 1.25 -15.98 1.10
CA THR A 222 2.45 -16.36 0.34
C THR A 222 3.10 -15.14 -0.32
N GLY A 223 4.42 -15.02 -0.17
CA GLY A 223 5.21 -13.99 -0.84
C GLY A 223 5.53 -14.36 -2.29
N ILE A 224 5.97 -13.37 -3.07
CA ILE A 224 6.36 -13.59 -4.46
C ILE A 224 7.68 -14.38 -4.58
N SER A 225 8.54 -14.32 -3.57
CA SER A 225 9.83 -15.00 -3.53
C SER A 225 10.30 -15.17 -2.09
N GLU A 226 11.00 -16.25 -1.81
CA GLU A 226 11.72 -16.45 -0.54
C GLU A 226 13.16 -15.90 -0.60
N ASN A 227 13.61 -15.41 -1.76
CA ASN A 227 14.92 -14.77 -1.90
C ASN A 227 14.83 -13.26 -1.62
N PRO A 228 15.47 -12.74 -0.54
CA PRO A 228 15.47 -11.33 -0.21
C PRO A 228 16.09 -10.42 -1.27
N SER A 229 16.97 -10.97 -2.11
CA SER A 229 17.65 -10.26 -3.20
C SER A 229 16.84 -10.25 -4.50
N TRP A 230 15.68 -10.93 -4.56
CA TRP A 230 14.78 -10.83 -5.69
C TRP A 230 14.42 -9.36 -5.92
N TYR A 231 14.46 -8.90 -7.17
CA TYR A 231 14.37 -7.46 -7.47
C TYR A 231 13.16 -6.75 -6.87
N GLN A 232 12.00 -7.42 -6.83
CA GLN A 232 10.80 -6.84 -6.20
C GLN A 232 10.87 -6.89 -4.66
N CYS A 233 11.50 -7.89 -4.07
CA CYS A 233 11.69 -7.99 -2.63
C CYS A 233 12.73 -6.98 -2.13
N LYS A 234 13.86 -6.85 -2.83
CA LYS A 234 14.94 -5.91 -2.48
C LYS A 234 14.45 -4.44 -2.39
N ALA A 235 13.54 -4.04 -3.27
CA ALA A 235 12.95 -2.69 -3.30
C ALA A 235 11.68 -2.56 -2.46
N CYS A 236 11.26 -3.61 -1.75
CA CYS A 236 9.99 -3.64 -1.02
C CYS A 236 10.16 -3.09 0.39
N THR A 237 9.29 -2.17 0.81
CA THR A 237 9.20 -1.64 2.19
C THR A 237 9.12 -2.73 3.26
N PHE A 238 8.54 -3.90 2.91
CA PHE A 238 8.35 -5.03 3.84
C PHE A 238 9.46 -6.07 3.78
N ASN A 239 10.59 -5.80 3.10
CA ASN A 239 11.72 -6.75 3.03
C ASN A 239 12.20 -7.16 4.42
N GLY A 240 12.29 -6.21 5.36
CA GLY A 240 12.68 -6.46 6.75
C GLY A 240 11.77 -7.47 7.47
N ILE A 241 10.45 -7.31 7.33
CA ILE A 241 9.46 -8.22 7.92
C ILE A 241 9.52 -9.59 7.24
N CYS A 242 9.62 -9.63 5.90
CA CYS A 242 9.57 -10.89 5.15
C CYS A 242 10.83 -11.73 5.29
N HIS A 243 12.02 -11.10 5.42
CA HIS A 243 13.31 -11.79 5.23
C HIS A 243 14.36 -11.49 6.31
N GLN A 244 14.13 -10.48 7.19
CA GLN A 244 15.14 -10.03 8.15
C GLN A 244 14.65 -10.09 9.60
N GLN A 245 13.53 -10.80 9.84
CA GLN A 245 12.98 -11.03 11.17
C GLN A 245 12.58 -9.73 11.91
N GLN A 246 12.38 -8.63 11.19
CA GLN A 246 11.79 -7.43 11.77
C GLN A 246 10.34 -7.68 12.12
N VAL A 247 9.92 -7.14 13.27
CA VAL A 247 8.53 -7.16 13.68
C VAL A 247 7.80 -5.95 13.06
N ALA A 248 6.49 -6.08 12.87
CA ALA A 248 5.65 -5.03 12.31
C ALA A 248 5.52 -3.83 13.27
N ASP A 249 5.09 -2.69 12.75
CA ASP A 249 4.72 -1.52 13.56
C ASP A 249 3.48 -1.84 14.41
N VAL A 250 3.44 -1.30 15.64
CA VAL A 250 2.33 -1.49 16.58
C VAL A 250 1.16 -0.60 16.18
N ASN A 251 0.05 -1.20 15.79
CA ASN A 251 -1.20 -0.51 15.49
C ASN A 251 -2.39 -1.49 15.58
N CYS A 252 -3.63 -1.00 15.60
CA CYS A 252 -4.78 -1.90 15.75
C CYS A 252 -4.89 -2.96 14.65
N ARG A 253 -4.40 -2.70 13.43
CA ARG A 253 -4.53 -3.66 12.32
C ARG A 253 -3.48 -4.78 12.34
N THR A 254 -2.39 -4.61 13.09
CA THR A 254 -1.41 -5.66 13.35
C THR A 254 -1.73 -6.49 14.60
N CYS A 255 -2.80 -6.11 15.32
CA CYS A 255 -3.27 -6.77 16.52
C CYS A 255 -4.11 -8.01 16.22
N CYS A 256 -3.93 -9.09 16.99
CA CYS A 256 -4.71 -10.32 16.87
C CYS A 256 -6.19 -10.15 17.28
N HIS A 257 -6.52 -9.12 18.07
CA HIS A 257 -7.89 -8.80 18.45
C HIS A 257 -8.68 -8.03 17.39
N SER A 258 -8.05 -7.63 16.29
CA SER A 258 -8.65 -6.72 15.33
C SER A 258 -8.95 -7.42 14.00
N THR A 259 -10.22 -7.34 13.57
CA THR A 259 -10.72 -7.90 12.31
C THR A 259 -11.41 -6.85 11.47
N PRO A 260 -11.24 -6.87 10.12
CA PRO A 260 -12.00 -6.01 9.24
C PRO A 260 -13.46 -6.44 9.20
N VAL A 261 -14.38 -5.45 9.27
CA VAL A 261 -15.83 -5.66 9.21
C VAL A 261 -16.43 -4.81 8.10
N LYS A 262 -17.76 -4.72 7.97
CA LYS A 262 -18.44 -3.91 6.95
C LYS A 262 -18.05 -2.42 7.01
N ASP A 263 -18.34 -1.69 5.94
CA ASP A 263 -18.17 -0.23 5.81
C ASP A 263 -16.73 0.27 5.97
N GLY A 264 -15.74 -0.60 5.68
CA GLY A 264 -14.32 -0.28 5.82
C GLY A 264 -13.86 -0.14 7.27
N GLU A 265 -14.67 -0.61 8.21
CA GLU A 265 -14.40 -0.55 9.64
C GLU A 265 -13.61 -1.74 10.13
N TRP A 266 -13.08 -1.62 11.35
CA TRP A 266 -12.37 -2.66 12.06
C TRP A 266 -12.98 -2.86 13.44
N HIS A 267 -13.19 -4.09 13.84
CA HIS A 267 -13.74 -4.45 15.15
C HIS A 267 -12.63 -5.00 16.04
N CYS A 268 -12.61 -4.57 17.31
CA CYS A 268 -11.71 -5.07 18.33
C CYS A 268 -12.45 -6.05 19.26
N ALA A 269 -12.07 -7.32 19.25
CA ALA A 269 -12.68 -8.35 20.09
C ALA A 269 -12.38 -8.12 21.58
N LYS A 270 -11.20 -7.59 21.95
CA LYS A 270 -10.83 -7.33 23.37
C LYS A 270 -11.74 -6.30 24.02
N PHE A 271 -12.16 -5.27 23.29
CA PHE A 271 -13.05 -4.22 23.79
C PHE A 271 -14.49 -4.35 23.28
N ASN A 272 -14.76 -5.37 22.47
CA ASN A 272 -16.06 -5.62 21.82
C ASN A 272 -16.65 -4.36 21.18
N SER A 273 -15.86 -3.66 20.39
CA SER A 273 -16.24 -2.39 19.77
C SER A 273 -15.55 -2.15 18.44
N ASN A 274 -16.17 -1.35 17.56
CA ASN A 274 -15.51 -0.88 16.35
C ASN A 274 -14.40 0.13 16.69
N VAL A 275 -13.27 0.00 16.00
CA VAL A 275 -12.10 0.86 16.19
C VAL A 275 -12.24 2.11 15.31
N PRO A 276 -12.41 3.30 15.87
CA PRO A 276 -12.48 4.53 15.07
C PRO A 276 -11.22 4.71 14.21
N LYS A 277 -11.37 5.25 13.00
CA LYS A 277 -10.30 5.35 11.99
C LYS A 277 -9.03 6.05 12.51
N ASN A 278 -9.21 7.09 13.32
CA ASN A 278 -8.10 7.83 13.92
C ASN A 278 -7.33 7.04 15.01
N PHE A 279 -7.95 6.00 15.58
CA PHE A 279 -7.30 5.12 16.55
C PHE A 279 -6.65 3.89 15.90
N GLN A 280 -7.05 3.53 14.68
CA GLN A 280 -6.49 2.36 14.00
C GLN A 280 -4.98 2.46 13.74
N VAL A 281 -4.44 3.67 13.62
CA VAL A 281 -3.01 3.93 13.36
C VAL A 281 -2.13 3.81 14.61
N ASN A 282 -2.76 3.71 15.78
CA ASN A 282 -2.07 3.58 17.05
C ASN A 282 -2.39 2.20 17.65
N GLY A 283 -1.44 1.60 18.33
CA GLY A 283 -1.68 0.45 19.19
C GLY A 283 -2.18 0.92 20.56
N CYS A 284 -2.66 -0.02 21.36
CA CYS A 284 -2.97 0.20 22.78
C CYS A 284 -2.15 -0.76 23.64
N GLU A 285 -2.16 -0.58 24.95
CA GLU A 285 -1.42 -1.45 25.89
C GLU A 285 -1.88 -2.92 25.86
N GLN A 286 -3.11 -3.19 25.36
CA GLN A 286 -3.65 -4.55 25.21
C GLN A 286 -3.28 -5.19 23.86
N HIS A 287 -2.42 -4.53 23.07
CA HIS A 287 -2.03 -5.02 21.76
C HIS A 287 -1.22 -6.31 21.88
N LEU A 288 -1.63 -7.32 21.11
CA LEU A 288 -0.87 -8.55 20.85
C LEU A 288 -0.70 -8.69 19.36
N PHE A 289 0.50 -8.95 18.88
CA PHE A 289 0.70 -9.17 17.46
C PHE A 289 -0.08 -10.36 16.92
N LEU A 290 -0.57 -10.26 15.69
CA LEU A 290 -0.92 -11.44 14.91
C LEU A 290 0.30 -12.37 14.90
N PRO A 291 0.18 -13.65 15.29
CA PRO A 291 1.33 -14.53 15.44
C PRO A 291 2.22 -14.62 14.21
N SER A 292 1.65 -14.55 13.02
CA SER A 292 2.39 -14.59 11.75
C SER A 292 3.29 -13.36 11.50
N LEU A 293 3.16 -12.29 12.28
CA LEU A 293 4.02 -11.10 12.23
C LEU A 293 5.28 -11.20 13.10
N ILE A 294 5.38 -12.26 13.94
CA ILE A 294 6.59 -12.59 14.70
C ILE A 294 7.28 -13.77 13.99
N SER A 295 8.04 -13.49 12.94
CA SER A 295 8.57 -14.51 12.03
C SER A 295 9.70 -15.38 12.61
N TYR A 296 10.35 -14.93 13.68
CA TYR A 296 11.47 -15.64 14.33
C TYR A 296 11.07 -16.62 15.41
N ALA A 297 9.78 -16.71 15.76
CA ALA A 297 9.28 -17.62 16.76
C ALA A 297 7.89 -18.17 16.38
N LYS A 298 7.54 -19.32 16.95
CA LYS A 298 6.23 -19.96 16.74
C LYS A 298 5.38 -19.78 17.99
N PRO A 299 4.09 -19.48 17.87
CA PRO A 299 3.19 -19.47 19.01
C PRO A 299 3.04 -20.91 19.54
N VAL A 300 3.14 -21.08 20.86
CA VAL A 300 3.07 -22.38 21.54
C VAL A 300 1.96 -22.43 22.58
N ASP A 301 1.59 -21.28 23.16
CA ASP A 301 0.50 -21.18 24.13
C ASP A 301 -0.12 -19.77 24.11
N ALA A 302 -1.33 -19.61 24.67
CA ALA A 302 -2.00 -18.31 24.78
C ALA A 302 -3.04 -18.33 25.89
N ASP A 303 -3.19 -17.20 26.57
CA ASP A 303 -4.24 -16.96 27.53
C ASP A 303 -5.05 -15.72 27.16
N PRO A 304 -6.31 -15.88 26.71
CA PRO A 304 -7.17 -14.75 26.33
C PRO A 304 -7.60 -13.88 27.54
N GLU A 305 -7.71 -14.44 28.73
CA GLU A 305 -8.13 -13.73 29.95
C GLU A 305 -7.00 -12.84 30.43
N GLU A 306 -5.81 -13.41 30.61
CA GLU A 306 -4.58 -12.71 31.00
C GLU A 306 -3.98 -11.89 29.84
N ASN A 307 -4.47 -12.10 28.62
CA ASN A 307 -4.09 -11.37 27.42
C ASN A 307 -2.60 -11.47 27.07
N TRP A 308 -2.11 -12.69 26.86
CA TRP A 308 -0.77 -12.96 26.35
C TRP A 308 -0.73 -14.10 25.34
N ILE A 309 0.29 -14.10 24.50
CA ILE A 309 0.65 -15.21 23.60
C ILE A 309 2.11 -15.58 23.88
N GLU A 310 2.35 -16.87 24.10
CA GLU A 310 3.69 -17.42 24.32
C GLU A 310 4.28 -17.95 23.02
N TYR A 311 5.53 -17.64 22.81
CA TYR A 311 6.29 -17.98 21.62
C TYR A 311 7.54 -18.77 21.96
N GLN A 312 7.94 -19.68 21.05
CA GLN A 312 9.21 -20.40 21.12
C GLN A 312 10.03 -20.14 19.87
N THR A 313 11.28 -19.72 20.03
CA THR A 313 12.24 -19.55 18.94
C THR A 313 12.78 -20.90 18.46
N ALA A 314 13.43 -20.94 17.29
CA ALA A 314 14.08 -22.13 16.79
C ALA A 314 15.21 -22.65 17.70
N THR A 315 15.77 -21.80 18.57
CA THR A 315 16.79 -22.17 19.57
C THR A 315 16.22 -22.63 20.90
N GLY A 316 14.86 -22.70 21.02
CA GLY A 316 14.18 -23.15 22.24
C GLY A 316 13.94 -22.05 23.27
N VAL A 317 14.31 -20.81 23.00
CA VAL A 317 14.00 -19.67 23.90
C VAL A 317 12.50 -19.42 23.90
N VAL A 318 11.91 -19.31 25.10
CA VAL A 318 10.48 -19.03 25.28
C VAL A 318 10.29 -17.62 25.81
N PHE A 319 9.32 -16.89 25.25
CA PHE A 319 8.93 -15.55 25.71
C PHE A 319 7.43 -15.32 25.46
N ARG A 320 6.85 -14.36 26.16
CA ARG A 320 5.45 -13.95 25.97
C ARG A 320 5.35 -12.55 25.40
N ASN A 321 4.42 -12.36 24.47
CA ASN A 321 3.90 -11.04 24.10
C ASN A 321 2.67 -10.77 24.96
N GLY A 322 2.69 -9.71 25.73
CA GLY A 322 1.63 -9.34 26.66
C GLY A 322 1.91 -7.98 27.30
N LYS A 323 0.97 -7.51 28.14
CA LYS A 323 1.11 -6.20 28.79
C LYS A 323 2.03 -6.24 30.02
N ASP A 324 1.83 -7.22 30.87
CA ASP A 324 2.42 -7.25 32.22
C ASP A 324 3.66 -8.17 32.25
N LYS A 325 4.70 -7.73 32.98
CA LYS A 325 5.92 -8.50 33.12
C LYS A 325 5.63 -9.86 33.79
N PRO A 326 6.34 -10.94 33.39
CA PRO A 326 7.55 -10.96 32.57
C PRO A 326 7.33 -10.86 31.06
N ALA A 327 6.08 -10.76 30.55
CA ALA A 327 5.83 -10.62 29.14
C ALA A 327 6.47 -9.35 28.52
N TYR A 328 6.76 -9.40 27.24
CA TYR A 328 7.23 -8.27 26.45
C TYR A 328 6.03 -7.58 25.83
N SER A 329 5.93 -6.27 25.99
CA SER A 329 4.93 -5.48 25.26
C SER A 329 5.19 -5.54 23.75
N SER A 330 4.15 -5.29 22.97
CA SER A 330 4.31 -5.25 21.51
C SER A 330 5.27 -4.14 21.06
N HIS A 331 5.37 -3.04 21.78
CA HIS A 331 6.35 -1.99 21.53
C HIS A 331 7.77 -2.50 21.76
N GLU A 332 8.06 -3.21 22.86
CA GLU A 332 9.38 -3.79 23.09
C GLU A 332 9.77 -4.76 21.97
N LEU A 333 8.81 -5.58 21.47
CA LEU A 333 9.07 -6.50 20.37
C LEU A 333 9.33 -5.77 19.02
N SER A 334 8.61 -4.67 18.77
CA SER A 334 8.76 -3.88 17.55
C SER A 334 10.05 -3.05 17.55
N ASP A 335 10.42 -2.51 18.71
CA ASP A 335 11.57 -1.61 18.88
C ASP A 335 12.90 -2.35 19.02
N ALA A 336 12.86 -3.65 19.32
CA ALA A 336 14.08 -4.46 19.47
C ALA A 336 14.90 -4.49 18.17
N LYS A 337 16.09 -3.91 18.19
CA LYS A 337 17.01 -3.95 17.05
C LYS A 337 17.53 -5.36 16.77
N ASP A 338 17.67 -6.17 17.80
CA ASP A 338 18.07 -7.57 17.71
C ASP A 338 17.05 -8.45 18.43
N TYR A 339 16.24 -9.17 17.65
CA TYR A 339 15.24 -10.10 18.19
C TYR A 339 15.83 -11.15 19.12
N ARG A 340 17.14 -11.46 19.03
CA ARG A 340 17.85 -12.42 19.91
C ARG A 340 17.94 -11.93 21.34
N ALA A 341 17.75 -10.64 21.59
CA ALA A 341 17.66 -10.10 22.96
C ALA A 341 16.34 -10.50 23.65
N ILE A 342 15.31 -10.81 22.89
CA ILE A 342 14.00 -11.17 23.40
C ILE A 342 14.05 -12.59 24.03
N GLY A 343 13.64 -12.69 25.30
CA GLY A 343 13.69 -13.95 26.06
C GLY A 343 15.07 -14.37 26.55
N PHE A 344 16.12 -13.58 26.30
CA PHE A 344 17.44 -13.87 26.82
C PHE A 344 17.49 -13.63 28.34
N SER A 345 18.00 -14.59 29.13
CA SER A 345 17.90 -14.59 30.60
C SER A 345 18.42 -13.29 31.25
N VAL A 346 19.57 -12.79 30.81
CA VAL A 346 20.16 -11.54 31.35
C VAL A 346 19.28 -10.33 31.04
N VAL A 347 18.69 -10.28 29.86
CA VAL A 347 17.76 -9.18 29.48
C VAL A 347 16.50 -9.26 30.34
N SER A 348 15.96 -10.45 30.54
CA SER A 348 14.79 -10.67 31.39
C SER A 348 15.05 -10.25 32.85
N GLU A 349 16.20 -10.62 33.41
CA GLU A 349 16.64 -10.24 34.76
C GLU A 349 16.78 -8.71 34.90
N ILE A 350 17.39 -8.02 33.93
CA ILE A 350 17.50 -6.56 33.92
C ILE A 350 16.11 -5.91 33.88
N ARG A 351 15.23 -6.41 33.02
CA ARG A 351 13.86 -5.88 32.88
C ARG A 351 13.06 -6.00 34.18
N GLU A 352 13.18 -7.10 34.86
CA GLU A 352 12.48 -7.35 36.15
C GLU A 352 13.11 -6.54 37.28
N THR A 353 14.42 -6.57 37.46
CA THR A 353 15.14 -5.91 38.53
C THR A 353 15.01 -4.38 38.49
N PHE A 354 15.14 -3.79 37.32
CA PHE A 354 15.19 -2.32 37.14
C PHE A 354 13.89 -1.74 36.55
N ASN A 355 12.84 -2.53 36.40
CA ASN A 355 11.62 -2.15 35.69
C ASN A 355 11.88 -1.55 34.29
N ALA A 356 12.95 -2.04 33.64
CA ALA A 356 13.40 -1.56 32.35
C ALA A 356 12.53 -2.10 31.20
N GLN A 357 12.67 -1.50 30.00
CA GLN A 357 12.06 -1.95 28.76
C GLN A 357 13.15 -2.10 27.69
N VAL A 358 12.92 -3.01 26.74
CA VAL A 358 13.77 -3.10 25.55
C VAL A 358 13.44 -1.92 24.63
N THR A 359 14.46 -1.18 24.22
CA THR A 359 14.35 -0.06 23.28
C THR A 359 15.28 -0.27 22.10
N GLY A 360 14.95 0.35 20.96
CA GLY A 360 15.73 0.27 19.75
C GLY A 360 16.99 1.14 19.74
#